data_0ea2c55b71d82ab454ede136d38e0a17
#
_entry.id   0ea2c55b71d82ab454ede136d38e0a17
#
_cell.length_a   1.000
_cell.length_b   1.000
_cell.length_c   1.000
_cell.angle_alpha   90.00
_cell.angle_beta   90.00
_cell.angle_gamma   90.00
#
_symmetry.space_group_name_H-M   'P 1'
#
loop_
_entity.id
_entity.type
_entity.pdbx_description
1 polymer ?
#
loop_
_entity_poly.entity_id
_entity_poly.type
_entity_poly.pdbx_seq_one_letter_code
_entity_poly.pdbx_strand_id
1 'polypeptide(L)'
;MELVSAFESESMDLIARSTPRAQRPVLYIVMTMLVLAVVLCAFVKLDRVVVGRGTVQPVDGQIYVSPLNAGVVRSVLVKVGDRVVKGQPLAELDPTLTRADVAQLQQRLDSDAAQVERLDAEHSDRPYEPASPNPFAAVQREIWLQRQSELRSSLANFDAQIASAVALLTQHRRDAEQYKKRLDLAADVLHMYEPLVKRGYVSRQQYLGARDSHEEMSRLYSEAQNQITAQAEIVESVRAQKAGFVQKWRSDAGAQLVTTRDDYNATRENLQKAQKLLDMSVLTSPAEAIVVKVGKISTGSVAQTTNFSDPSSAGALFTLAPVDAALEAQVRVPAQDVGFIRVGDRVNLKVDAYSFVRHGLAHGTVKSISEASFTTDENNQPVPTYFKVVVAITEVKLRGVPDDFRLIPGMTVSGDVLVGSRTILSYLTEGAMRTGSEAMREAE
;
A
#
# COMPACT_ATOMS: atom_id res chain seq x y z
N MET A 1 -63.90 -48.10 89.05
CA MET A 1 -62.45 -47.78 89.10
C MET A 1 -61.57 -48.90 88.52
N GLU A 2 -62.09 -49.86 87.82
CA GLU A 2 -61.30 -51.00 87.24
C GLU A 2 -61.01 -50.93 85.73
N LEU A 3 -61.57 -49.99 85.03
CA LEU A 3 -61.39 -49.87 83.59
C LEU A 3 -60.18 -48.96 83.19
N VAL A 4 -59.65 -48.19 84.12
CA VAL A 4 -58.51 -47.24 83.80
C VAL A 4 -57.16 -47.95 83.99
N SER A 5 -57.05 -48.97 84.83
CA SER A 5 -55.82 -49.73 85.09
C SER A 5 -55.43 -50.70 83.95
N ALA A 6 -56.43 -51.12 83.14
CA ALA A 6 -56.16 -52.05 82.04
C ALA A 6 -55.51 -51.32 80.80
N PHE A 7 -55.81 -50.04 80.65
CA PHE A 7 -55.18 -49.23 79.54
C PHE A 7 -53.79 -48.73 79.89
N GLU A 8 -53.45 -48.54 81.14
CA GLU A 8 -52.08 -48.12 81.51
C GLU A 8 -51.10 -49.29 81.43
N SER A 9 -51.50 -50.54 81.52
CA SER A 9 -50.54 -51.63 81.38
C SER A 9 -50.13 -51.95 79.95
N GLU A 10 -50.97 -51.70 78.94
CA GLU A 10 -50.62 -51.91 77.54
C GLU A 10 -49.68 -50.84 76.97
N SER A 11 -49.79 -49.60 77.41
CA SER A 11 -48.92 -48.53 76.98
C SER A 11 -47.52 -48.63 77.61
N MET A 12 -47.39 -49.12 78.80
CA MET A 12 -46.11 -49.39 79.47
C MET A 12 -45.34 -50.56 78.86
N ASP A 13 -46.05 -51.58 78.34
CA ASP A 13 -45.44 -52.74 77.70
C ASP A 13 -44.88 -52.44 76.30
N LEU A 14 -45.43 -51.43 75.67
CA LEU A 14 -44.90 -50.89 74.36
C LEU A 14 -43.59 -50.07 74.54
N ILE A 15 -43.45 -49.44 75.70
CA ILE A 15 -42.26 -48.67 76.03
C ILE A 15 -41.11 -49.57 76.55
N ALA A 16 -41.46 -50.71 77.16
CA ALA A 16 -40.51 -51.65 77.77
C ALA A 16 -39.92 -52.68 76.76
N ARG A 17 -40.38 -52.72 75.53
CA ARG A 17 -39.74 -53.56 74.51
C ARG A 17 -38.35 -53.01 74.15
N SER A 18 -37.36 -53.45 74.93
CA SER A 18 -35.98 -53.27 74.64
C SER A 18 -35.70 -53.81 73.22
N THR A 19 -35.30 -52.97 72.34
CA THR A 19 -34.89 -53.33 70.95
C THR A 19 -34.01 -54.59 71.00
N PRO A 20 -34.40 -55.67 70.30
CA PRO A 20 -33.65 -56.92 70.34
C PRO A 20 -32.21 -56.70 70.04
N ARG A 21 -31.30 -57.24 70.88
CA ARG A 21 -29.84 -57.09 70.71
C ARG A 21 -29.32 -57.47 69.32
N ALA A 22 -30.09 -58.18 68.53
CA ALA A 22 -29.82 -58.56 67.14
C ALA A 22 -29.95 -57.37 66.10
N GLN A 23 -30.62 -56.27 66.46
CA GLN A 23 -30.80 -55.13 65.57
C GLN A 23 -29.59 -54.12 65.63
N ARG A 24 -28.81 -54.19 66.73
CA ARG A 24 -27.64 -53.29 66.86
C ARG A 24 -26.54 -53.54 65.82
N PRO A 25 -26.20 -54.79 65.46
CA PRO A 25 -25.17 -54.99 64.41
C PRO A 25 -25.65 -54.50 63.02
N VAL A 26 -26.95 -54.58 62.70
CA VAL A 26 -27.52 -54.09 61.46
C VAL A 26 -27.38 -52.58 61.37
N LEU A 27 -27.60 -51.82 62.46
CA LEU A 27 -27.42 -50.39 62.53
C LEU A 27 -25.94 -50.01 62.29
N TYR A 28 -24.99 -50.76 62.90
CA TYR A 28 -23.56 -50.52 62.70
C TYR A 28 -23.15 -50.85 61.25
N ILE A 29 -23.68 -51.91 60.64
CA ILE A 29 -23.42 -52.27 59.25
C ILE A 29 -23.94 -51.17 58.33
N VAL A 30 -25.17 -50.69 58.51
CA VAL A 30 -25.75 -49.61 57.72
C VAL A 30 -24.95 -48.30 57.89
N MET A 31 -24.59 -48.00 59.15
CA MET A 31 -23.77 -46.78 59.44
C MET A 31 -22.38 -46.89 58.84
N THR A 32 -21.72 -48.04 58.90
CA THR A 32 -20.43 -48.29 58.28
C THR A 32 -20.51 -48.17 56.74
N MET A 33 -21.55 -48.74 56.14
CA MET A 33 -21.80 -48.64 54.71
C MET A 33 -22.06 -47.19 54.28
N LEU A 34 -22.80 -46.41 55.08
CA LEU A 34 -23.05 -44.99 54.81
C LEU A 34 -21.77 -44.19 54.95
N VAL A 35 -20.93 -44.40 55.97
CA VAL A 35 -19.66 -43.79 56.14
C VAL A 35 -18.72 -44.15 54.97
N LEU A 36 -18.69 -45.42 54.55
CA LEU A 36 -17.93 -45.91 53.43
C LEU A 36 -18.35 -45.19 52.10
N ALA A 37 -19.69 -45.07 51.91
CA ALA A 37 -20.25 -44.37 50.75
C ALA A 37 -19.86 -42.88 50.75
N VAL A 38 -19.91 -42.19 51.90
CA VAL A 38 -19.45 -40.77 52.00
C VAL A 38 -17.96 -40.66 51.73
N VAL A 39 -17.15 -41.57 52.27
CA VAL A 39 -15.71 -41.65 52.02
C VAL A 39 -15.48 -41.88 50.52
N LEU A 40 -16.19 -42.80 49.89
CA LEU A 40 -16.04 -43.02 48.42
C LEU A 40 -16.42 -41.78 47.63
N CYS A 41 -17.53 -41.09 47.99
CA CYS A 41 -17.93 -39.83 47.38
C CYS A 41 -16.91 -38.70 47.57
N ALA A 42 -16.07 -38.73 48.61
CA ALA A 42 -15.02 -37.76 48.85
C ALA A 42 -13.76 -38.00 47.98
N PHE A 43 -13.51 -39.25 47.55
CA PHE A 43 -12.32 -39.59 46.74
C PHE A 43 -12.62 -39.65 45.25
N VAL A 44 -13.84 -39.95 44.82
CA VAL A 44 -14.22 -40.02 43.40
C VAL A 44 -14.34 -38.59 42.87
N LYS A 45 -13.50 -38.26 41.86
CA LYS A 45 -13.50 -36.97 41.17
C LYS A 45 -14.33 -37.06 39.90
N LEU A 46 -15.20 -36.08 39.69
CA LEU A 46 -15.91 -35.83 38.44
C LEU A 46 -15.34 -34.64 37.75
N ASP A 47 -15.12 -34.74 36.43
CA ASP A 47 -14.65 -33.62 35.62
C ASP A 47 -15.74 -32.57 35.54
N ARG A 48 -15.37 -31.32 35.80
CA ARG A 48 -16.23 -30.16 35.59
C ARG A 48 -16.00 -29.67 34.16
N VAL A 49 -17.07 -29.68 33.37
CA VAL A 49 -17.04 -29.22 31.99
C VAL A 49 -17.93 -28.01 31.80
N VAL A 50 -17.46 -27.05 31.03
CA VAL A 50 -18.25 -25.94 30.51
C VAL A 50 -18.56 -26.23 29.06
N VAL A 51 -19.86 -26.27 28.73
CA VAL A 51 -20.31 -26.60 27.38
C VAL A 51 -20.62 -25.31 26.63
N GLY A 52 -20.03 -25.16 25.46
CA GLY A 52 -20.35 -24.07 24.55
C GLY A 52 -20.60 -24.58 23.12
N ARG A 53 -21.48 -23.93 22.40
CA ARG A 53 -21.71 -24.21 20.97
C ARG A 53 -20.92 -23.23 20.13
N GLY A 54 -20.42 -23.69 18.97
CA GLY A 54 -19.61 -22.85 18.12
C GLY A 54 -19.50 -23.36 16.69
N THR A 55 -18.60 -22.75 15.94
CA THR A 55 -18.31 -23.09 14.54
C THR A 55 -16.82 -23.21 14.33
N VAL A 56 -16.43 -24.07 13.41
CA VAL A 56 -15.05 -24.18 12.93
C VAL A 56 -14.76 -23.01 11.99
N GLN A 57 -13.64 -22.32 12.22
CA GLN A 57 -13.20 -21.17 11.38
C GLN A 57 -11.73 -21.34 11.04
N PRO A 58 -11.27 -20.82 9.90
CA PRO A 58 -9.84 -20.77 9.59
C PRO A 58 -9.16 -19.73 10.48
N VAL A 59 -7.92 -20.02 10.93
CA VAL A 59 -7.11 -19.11 11.77
C VAL A 59 -6.86 -17.77 11.07
N ASP A 60 -6.59 -17.81 9.76
CA ASP A 60 -6.31 -16.62 8.94
C ASP A 60 -7.59 -15.87 8.51
N GLY A 61 -8.77 -16.32 8.95
CA GLY A 61 -10.04 -15.73 8.56
C GLY A 61 -10.47 -16.07 7.13
N GLN A 62 -11.52 -15.43 6.68
CA GLN A 62 -12.00 -15.53 5.30
C GLN A 62 -11.34 -14.48 4.43
N ILE A 63 -11.02 -14.82 3.19
CA ILE A 63 -10.45 -13.91 2.20
C ILE A 63 -11.61 -13.27 1.44
N TYR A 64 -11.67 -11.94 1.49
CA TYR A 64 -12.65 -11.17 0.73
C TYR A 64 -12.01 -10.60 -0.52
N VAL A 65 -12.56 -10.97 -1.68
CA VAL A 65 -12.09 -10.47 -2.99
C VAL A 65 -13.12 -9.51 -3.54
N SER A 66 -12.68 -8.27 -3.76
CA SER A 66 -13.47 -7.18 -4.35
C SER A 66 -12.63 -6.40 -5.35
N PRO A 67 -13.26 -5.76 -6.34
CA PRO A 67 -12.54 -4.92 -7.29
C PRO A 67 -12.02 -3.66 -6.61
N LEU A 68 -10.86 -3.19 -7.06
CA LEU A 68 -10.27 -1.94 -6.60
C LEU A 68 -11.09 -0.72 -7.06
N ASN A 69 -11.62 -0.78 -8.28
CA ASN A 69 -12.47 0.26 -8.87
C ASN A 69 -13.82 -0.34 -9.29
N ALA A 70 -14.85 0.49 -9.26
CA ALA A 70 -16.15 0.10 -9.81
C ALA A 70 -16.02 -0.22 -11.30
N GLY A 71 -16.64 -1.32 -11.72
CA GLY A 71 -16.60 -1.77 -13.11
C GLY A 71 -17.77 -2.67 -13.47
N VAL A 72 -18.06 -2.78 -14.75
CA VAL A 72 -19.09 -3.70 -15.26
C VAL A 72 -18.55 -5.13 -15.27
N VAL A 73 -19.28 -6.08 -14.69
CA VAL A 73 -18.91 -7.48 -14.69
C VAL A 73 -19.17 -8.06 -16.09
N ARG A 74 -18.12 -8.52 -16.75
CA ARG A 74 -18.19 -9.18 -18.06
C ARG A 74 -18.55 -10.65 -17.94
N SER A 75 -17.88 -11.35 -17.01
CA SER A 75 -18.11 -12.78 -16.78
C SER A 75 -17.76 -13.16 -15.34
N VAL A 76 -18.48 -14.14 -14.80
CA VAL A 76 -18.17 -14.81 -13.53
C VAL A 76 -17.78 -16.24 -13.85
N LEU A 77 -16.58 -16.66 -13.46
CA LEU A 77 -15.94 -17.91 -13.88
C LEU A 77 -16.07 -19.04 -12.86
N VAL A 78 -16.51 -18.72 -11.62
CA VAL A 78 -16.58 -19.68 -10.51
C VAL A 78 -17.94 -19.67 -9.84
N LYS A 79 -18.29 -20.77 -9.18
CA LYS A 79 -19.54 -20.97 -8.42
C LYS A 79 -19.22 -21.24 -6.96
N VAL A 80 -20.23 -21.09 -6.11
CA VAL A 80 -20.13 -21.48 -4.69
C VAL A 80 -19.83 -22.97 -4.59
N GLY A 81 -18.82 -23.33 -3.80
CA GLY A 81 -18.32 -24.69 -3.63
C GLY A 81 -17.11 -25.05 -4.49
N ASP A 82 -16.76 -24.24 -5.51
CA ASP A 82 -15.59 -24.50 -6.35
C ASP A 82 -14.29 -24.33 -5.57
N ARG A 83 -13.34 -25.24 -5.81
CA ARG A 83 -11.95 -25.12 -5.34
C ARG A 83 -11.15 -24.33 -6.36
N VAL A 84 -10.48 -23.28 -5.91
CA VAL A 84 -9.68 -22.38 -6.72
C VAL A 84 -8.23 -22.40 -6.25
N VAL A 85 -7.29 -22.34 -7.20
CA VAL A 85 -5.86 -22.24 -6.90
C VAL A 85 -5.41 -20.79 -6.91
N LYS A 86 -4.27 -20.51 -6.29
CA LYS A 86 -3.68 -19.18 -6.28
C LYS A 86 -3.49 -18.65 -7.71
N GLY A 87 -3.96 -17.43 -7.98
CA GLY A 87 -3.88 -16.78 -9.30
C GLY A 87 -4.99 -17.18 -10.28
N GLN A 88 -5.86 -18.12 -9.92
CA GLN A 88 -6.99 -18.51 -10.77
C GLN A 88 -7.99 -17.36 -10.92
N PRO A 89 -8.45 -17.03 -12.15
CA PRO A 89 -9.44 -16.00 -12.37
C PRO A 89 -10.81 -16.41 -11.79
N LEU A 90 -11.42 -15.50 -11.05
CA LEU A 90 -12.75 -15.64 -10.44
C LEU A 90 -13.83 -14.91 -11.25
N ALA A 91 -13.52 -13.71 -11.69
CA ALA A 91 -14.38 -12.90 -12.54
C ALA A 91 -13.55 -11.95 -13.41
N GLU A 92 -14.11 -11.53 -14.51
CA GLU A 92 -13.57 -10.52 -15.41
C GLU A 92 -14.46 -9.29 -15.42
N LEU A 93 -13.85 -8.12 -15.21
CA LEU A 93 -14.50 -6.82 -15.42
C LEU A 93 -14.29 -6.37 -16.87
N ASP A 94 -15.15 -5.51 -17.39
CA ASP A 94 -14.99 -4.92 -18.72
C ASP A 94 -13.76 -3.99 -18.75
N PRO A 95 -12.71 -4.35 -19.50
CA PRO A 95 -11.47 -3.59 -19.56
C PRO A 95 -11.49 -2.46 -20.59
N THR A 96 -12.61 -2.19 -21.26
CA THR A 96 -12.67 -1.31 -22.45
C THR A 96 -12.16 0.09 -22.13
N LEU A 97 -12.63 0.71 -21.06
CA LEU A 97 -12.22 2.04 -20.66
C LEU A 97 -10.74 2.05 -20.23
N THR A 98 -10.35 1.14 -19.35
CA THR A 98 -8.97 1.07 -18.85
C THR A 98 -7.96 0.76 -19.96
N ARG A 99 -8.35 -0.05 -20.96
CA ARG A 99 -7.52 -0.32 -22.14
C ARG A 99 -7.37 0.92 -23.01
N ALA A 100 -8.43 1.71 -23.17
CA ALA A 100 -8.38 2.98 -23.89
C ALA A 100 -7.46 3.98 -23.20
N ASP A 101 -7.52 4.09 -21.87
CA ASP A 101 -6.63 4.94 -21.07
C ASP A 101 -5.16 4.52 -21.23
N VAL A 102 -4.87 3.22 -21.17
CA VAL A 102 -3.51 2.68 -21.40
C VAL A 102 -3.03 3.05 -22.80
N ALA A 103 -3.86 2.87 -23.83
CA ALA A 103 -3.49 3.21 -25.21
C ALA A 103 -3.23 4.71 -25.38
N GLN A 104 -4.05 5.57 -24.79
CA GLN A 104 -3.86 7.02 -24.82
C GLN A 104 -2.57 7.44 -24.13
N LEU A 105 -2.31 6.91 -22.93
CA LEU A 105 -1.09 7.21 -22.18
C LEU A 105 0.17 6.70 -22.89
N GLN A 106 0.08 5.54 -23.56
CA GLN A 106 1.18 5.02 -24.38
C GLN A 106 1.51 5.95 -25.54
N GLN A 107 0.49 6.42 -26.28
CA GLN A 107 0.70 7.38 -27.38
C GLN A 107 1.31 8.70 -26.89
N ARG A 108 0.87 9.19 -25.72
CA ARG A 108 1.44 10.38 -25.12
C ARG A 108 2.90 10.17 -24.73
N LEU A 109 3.20 9.02 -24.10
CA LEU A 109 4.57 8.67 -23.73
C LEU A 109 5.51 8.62 -24.94
N ASP A 110 5.05 8.03 -26.06
CA ASP A 110 5.82 7.94 -27.31
C ASP A 110 6.06 9.34 -27.91
N SER A 111 5.08 10.24 -27.79
CA SER A 111 5.21 11.65 -28.21
C SER A 111 6.22 12.42 -27.36
N ASP A 112 6.07 12.30 -26.03
CA ASP A 112 6.96 12.98 -25.06
C ASP A 112 8.39 12.44 -25.18
N ALA A 113 8.56 11.12 -25.39
CA ALA A 113 9.88 10.51 -25.65
C ALA A 113 10.58 11.09 -26.88
N ALA A 114 9.88 11.17 -28.00
CA ALA A 114 10.43 11.73 -29.24
C ALA A 114 10.82 13.22 -29.08
N GLN A 115 10.04 13.98 -28.31
CA GLN A 115 10.34 15.38 -28.02
C GLN A 115 11.56 15.52 -27.11
N VAL A 116 11.69 14.68 -26.07
CA VAL A 116 12.87 14.64 -25.20
C VAL A 116 14.13 14.35 -26.00
N GLU A 117 14.10 13.33 -26.89
CA GLU A 117 15.25 12.98 -27.76
C GLU A 117 15.67 14.13 -28.65
N ARG A 118 14.71 14.84 -29.26
CA ARG A 118 14.99 16.02 -30.10
C ARG A 118 15.63 17.15 -29.30
N LEU A 119 15.04 17.49 -28.14
CA LEU A 119 15.54 18.58 -27.30
C LEU A 119 16.93 18.28 -26.71
N ASP A 120 17.18 17.01 -26.36
CA ASP A 120 18.50 16.55 -25.94
C ASP A 120 19.55 16.68 -27.05
N ALA A 121 19.19 16.34 -28.29
CA ALA A 121 20.04 16.52 -29.46
C ALA A 121 20.33 18.01 -29.72
N GLU A 122 19.32 18.90 -29.64
CA GLU A 122 19.49 20.36 -29.80
C GLU A 122 20.34 20.96 -28.67
N HIS A 123 20.10 20.60 -27.41
CA HIS A 123 20.88 21.10 -26.27
C HIS A 123 22.35 20.67 -26.37
N SER A 124 22.59 19.41 -26.77
CA SER A 124 23.93 18.82 -26.87
C SER A 124 24.63 19.09 -28.20
N ASP A 125 24.01 19.84 -29.11
CA ASP A 125 24.51 20.13 -30.45
C ASP A 125 24.89 18.87 -31.26
N ARG A 126 23.98 17.87 -31.22
CA ARG A 126 24.14 16.58 -31.91
C ARG A 126 23.08 16.44 -33.01
N PRO A 127 23.33 15.66 -34.05
CA PRO A 127 22.30 15.30 -35.00
C PRO A 127 21.20 14.50 -34.29
N TYR A 128 19.96 14.80 -34.64
CA TYR A 128 18.81 14.04 -34.15
C TYR A 128 18.60 12.78 -34.99
N GLU A 129 18.86 11.64 -34.41
CA GLU A 129 18.59 10.32 -34.97
C GLU A 129 17.62 9.59 -34.01
N PRO A 130 16.33 9.39 -34.41
CA PRO A 130 15.37 8.76 -33.55
C PRO A 130 15.76 7.31 -33.25
N ALA A 131 15.72 6.95 -31.95
CA ALA A 131 16.06 5.59 -31.48
C ALA A 131 15.01 4.56 -31.91
N SER A 132 13.77 4.99 -32.09
CA SER A 132 12.66 4.14 -32.52
C SER A 132 11.87 4.78 -33.66
N PRO A 133 11.58 4.04 -34.76
CA PRO A 133 10.75 4.54 -35.83
C PRO A 133 9.28 4.58 -35.39
N ASN A 134 8.82 5.73 -34.93
CA ASN A 134 7.41 5.98 -34.62
C ASN A 134 6.93 7.24 -35.35
N PRO A 135 5.62 7.44 -35.53
CA PRO A 135 5.07 8.60 -36.23
C PRO A 135 5.49 9.94 -35.59
N PHE A 136 5.60 9.99 -34.27
CA PHE A 136 6.00 11.20 -33.53
C PHE A 136 7.47 11.55 -33.77
N ALA A 137 8.34 10.56 -33.85
CA ALA A 137 9.76 10.75 -34.14
C ALA A 137 9.98 11.37 -35.52
N ALA A 138 9.18 11.00 -36.52
CA ALA A 138 9.22 11.62 -37.86
C ALA A 138 8.87 13.11 -37.79
N VAL A 139 7.80 13.47 -37.10
CA VAL A 139 7.41 14.89 -36.88
C VAL A 139 8.49 15.66 -36.14
N GLN A 140 9.08 15.09 -35.10
CA GLN A 140 10.14 15.74 -34.34
C GLN A 140 11.42 15.94 -35.20
N ARG A 141 11.68 15.04 -36.13
CA ARG A 141 12.79 15.20 -37.10
C ARG A 141 12.58 16.39 -38.00
N GLU A 142 11.38 16.58 -38.54
CA GLU A 142 11.07 17.76 -39.37
C GLU A 142 11.22 19.07 -38.57
N ILE A 143 10.75 19.10 -37.34
CA ILE A 143 10.92 20.24 -36.43
C ILE A 143 12.40 20.51 -36.20
N TRP A 144 13.20 19.48 -35.94
CA TRP A 144 14.64 19.61 -35.76
C TRP A 144 15.34 20.19 -37.00
N LEU A 145 15.02 19.69 -38.20
CA LEU A 145 15.56 20.22 -39.46
C LEU A 145 15.23 21.69 -39.66
N GLN A 146 14.00 22.09 -39.40
CA GLN A 146 13.57 23.49 -39.50
C GLN A 146 14.33 24.36 -38.49
N ARG A 147 14.45 23.96 -37.24
CA ARG A 147 15.18 24.71 -36.20
C ARG A 147 16.68 24.80 -36.52
N GLN A 148 17.29 23.74 -37.05
CA GLN A 148 18.67 23.76 -37.51
C GLN A 148 18.86 24.74 -38.66
N SER A 149 17.91 24.85 -39.59
CA SER A 149 17.94 25.84 -40.65
C SER A 149 17.87 27.28 -40.12
N GLU A 150 16.99 27.53 -39.15
CA GLU A 150 16.85 28.81 -38.46
C GLU A 150 18.16 29.22 -37.74
N LEU A 151 18.75 28.29 -36.98
CA LEU A 151 20.04 28.51 -36.31
C LEU A 151 21.13 28.88 -37.30
N ARG A 152 21.28 28.12 -38.41
CA ARG A 152 22.26 28.38 -39.44
C ARG A 152 22.07 29.76 -40.09
N SER A 153 20.83 30.14 -40.41
CA SER A 153 20.52 31.45 -40.99
C SER A 153 20.87 32.60 -40.04
N SER A 154 20.56 32.44 -38.73
CA SER A 154 20.90 33.44 -37.71
C SER A 154 22.43 33.58 -37.55
N LEU A 155 23.16 32.47 -37.50
CA LEU A 155 24.61 32.48 -37.41
C LEU A 155 25.25 33.12 -38.65
N ALA A 156 24.75 32.80 -39.84
CA ALA A 156 25.23 33.41 -41.09
C ALA A 156 25.03 34.93 -41.10
N ASN A 157 23.90 35.42 -40.55
CA ASN A 157 23.67 36.86 -40.41
C ASN A 157 24.69 37.52 -39.47
N PHE A 158 24.98 36.94 -38.31
CA PHE A 158 26.04 37.44 -37.42
C PHE A 158 27.41 37.39 -38.09
N ASP A 159 27.74 36.35 -38.85
CA ASP A 159 28.99 36.23 -39.56
C ASP A 159 29.13 37.32 -40.65
N ALA A 160 28.04 37.65 -41.36
CA ALA A 160 28.02 38.76 -42.31
C ALA A 160 28.24 40.13 -41.66
N GLN A 161 27.62 40.35 -40.47
CA GLN A 161 27.82 41.58 -39.70
C GLN A 161 29.27 41.70 -39.20
N ILE A 162 29.86 40.61 -38.67
CA ILE A 162 31.26 40.57 -38.24
C ILE A 162 32.18 40.86 -39.44
N ALA A 163 31.95 40.23 -40.59
CA ALA A 163 32.74 40.44 -41.77
C ALA A 163 32.69 41.89 -42.24
N SER A 164 31.52 42.55 -42.24
CA SER A 164 31.34 43.97 -42.56
C SER A 164 32.09 44.84 -41.55
N ALA A 165 31.96 44.61 -40.25
CA ALA A 165 32.66 45.37 -39.20
C ALA A 165 34.22 45.24 -39.32
N VAL A 166 34.71 44.04 -39.62
CA VAL A 166 36.13 43.75 -39.80
C VAL A 166 36.66 44.43 -41.08
N ALA A 167 35.89 44.49 -42.17
CA ALA A 167 36.26 45.21 -43.38
C ALA A 167 36.43 46.69 -43.09
N LEU A 168 35.51 47.32 -42.35
CA LEU A 168 35.59 48.71 -41.93
C LEU A 168 36.78 48.97 -41.00
N LEU A 169 37.06 48.12 -40.07
CA LEU A 169 38.22 48.13 -39.16
C LEU A 169 39.54 48.11 -40.03
N THR A 170 39.56 47.28 -41.06
CA THR A 170 40.70 47.15 -41.96
C THR A 170 40.90 48.42 -42.75
N GLN A 171 39.83 49.11 -43.20
CA GLN A 171 39.86 50.38 -43.84
C GLN A 171 40.46 51.45 -42.91
N HIS A 172 39.95 51.60 -41.69
CA HIS A 172 40.50 52.58 -40.74
C HIS A 172 41.97 52.32 -40.40
N ARG A 173 42.43 51.10 -40.36
CA ARG A 173 43.85 50.77 -40.19
C ARG A 173 44.68 51.23 -41.33
N ARG A 174 44.20 51.09 -42.56
CA ARG A 174 44.93 51.64 -43.81
C ARG A 174 44.97 53.14 -43.78
N ASP A 175 43.85 53.79 -43.37
CA ASP A 175 43.83 55.28 -43.32
C ASP A 175 44.80 55.80 -42.25
N ALA A 176 44.84 55.16 -41.06
CA ALA A 176 45.77 55.48 -39.98
C ALA A 176 47.26 55.31 -40.47
N GLU A 177 47.54 54.24 -41.21
CA GLU A 177 48.88 54.01 -41.76
C GLU A 177 49.25 55.11 -42.73
N GLN A 178 48.35 55.62 -43.58
CA GLN A 178 48.57 56.73 -44.49
C GLN A 178 48.81 58.04 -43.72
N TYR A 179 47.97 58.30 -42.66
CA TYR A 179 48.17 59.49 -41.84
C TYR A 179 49.49 59.42 -41.06
N LYS A 180 49.93 58.28 -40.62
CA LYS A 180 51.21 58.07 -39.98
C LYS A 180 52.36 58.40 -40.90
N LYS A 181 52.35 57.91 -42.14
CA LYS A 181 53.38 58.23 -43.13
C LYS A 181 53.47 59.74 -43.45
N ARG A 182 52.31 60.45 -43.50
CA ARG A 182 52.26 61.89 -43.68
C ARG A 182 52.76 62.64 -42.43
N LEU A 183 52.42 62.14 -41.21
CA LEU A 183 52.94 62.72 -39.98
C LEU A 183 54.45 62.58 -39.86
N ASP A 184 54.99 61.40 -40.21
CA ASP A 184 56.44 61.18 -40.20
C ASP A 184 57.14 62.10 -41.16
N LEU A 185 56.62 62.32 -42.42
CA LEU A 185 57.15 63.27 -43.38
C LEU A 185 57.05 64.72 -42.88
N ALA A 186 55.94 65.14 -42.27
CA ALA A 186 55.74 66.43 -41.68
C ALA A 186 56.71 66.71 -40.51
N ALA A 187 56.96 65.65 -39.67
CA ALA A 187 57.93 65.69 -38.61
C ALA A 187 59.36 65.89 -39.13
N ASP A 188 59.76 65.20 -40.23
CA ASP A 188 61.07 65.34 -40.87
C ASP A 188 61.24 66.74 -41.39
N VAL A 189 60.24 67.33 -42.07
CA VAL A 189 60.29 68.73 -42.59
C VAL A 189 60.41 69.72 -41.43
N LEU A 190 59.66 69.57 -40.35
CA LEU A 190 59.73 70.41 -39.15
C LEU A 190 61.10 70.34 -38.53
N HIS A 191 61.66 69.12 -38.34
CA HIS A 191 62.98 68.89 -37.78
C HIS A 191 64.09 69.54 -38.65
N MET A 192 63.95 69.53 -39.98
CA MET A 192 64.85 70.16 -40.92
C MET A 192 64.80 71.69 -40.76
N TYR A 193 63.61 72.28 -40.57
CA TYR A 193 63.46 73.75 -40.43
C TYR A 193 63.87 74.27 -39.04
N GLU A 194 63.83 73.53 -38.00
CA GLU A 194 64.17 73.95 -36.64
C GLU A 194 65.61 74.55 -36.56
N PRO A 195 66.72 73.92 -37.04
CA PRO A 195 68.05 74.49 -36.96
C PRO A 195 68.23 75.62 -37.96
N LEU A 196 67.50 75.62 -39.09
CA LEU A 196 67.67 76.69 -40.16
C LEU A 196 67.06 78.02 -39.76
N VAL A 197 65.88 77.98 -39.01
CA VAL A 197 65.26 79.20 -38.50
C VAL A 197 66.10 79.82 -37.36
N LYS A 198 66.79 79.02 -36.55
CA LYS A 198 67.70 79.47 -35.49
C LYS A 198 68.95 80.22 -36.09
N ARG A 199 69.39 79.86 -37.33
CA ARG A 199 70.50 80.45 -38.05
C ARG A 199 70.06 81.56 -39.00
N GLY A 200 68.74 81.88 -39.11
CA GLY A 200 68.21 82.94 -39.97
C GLY A 200 68.10 82.60 -41.45
N TYR A 201 68.28 81.32 -41.87
CA TYR A 201 68.23 80.89 -43.29
C TYR A 201 66.79 80.62 -43.75
N VAL A 202 65.82 80.48 -42.86
CA VAL A 202 64.42 80.26 -43.16
C VAL A 202 63.57 81.25 -42.38
N SER A 203 62.47 81.75 -43.01
CA SER A 203 61.58 82.71 -42.36
C SER A 203 60.76 82.02 -41.22
N ARG A 204 60.46 82.80 -40.17
CA ARG A 204 59.57 82.29 -39.01
C ARG A 204 58.21 81.84 -39.49
N GLN A 205 57.69 82.50 -40.58
CA GLN A 205 56.41 82.09 -41.14
C GLN A 205 56.46 80.68 -41.76
N GLN A 206 57.56 80.33 -42.51
CA GLN A 206 57.75 78.99 -43.05
C GLN A 206 57.88 77.92 -41.95
N TYR A 207 58.61 78.21 -40.88
CA TYR A 207 58.72 77.29 -39.75
C TYR A 207 57.34 77.09 -39.02
N LEU A 208 56.59 78.18 -38.81
CA LEU A 208 55.23 78.03 -38.20
C LEU A 208 54.28 77.30 -39.15
N GLY A 209 54.35 77.44 -40.47
CA GLY A 209 53.58 76.66 -41.40
C GLY A 209 53.92 75.18 -41.40
N ALA A 210 55.23 74.82 -41.24
CA ALA A 210 55.66 73.41 -41.09
C ALA A 210 55.18 72.82 -39.79
N ARG A 211 55.20 73.60 -38.69
CA ARG A 211 54.67 73.18 -37.37
C ARG A 211 53.14 72.97 -37.42
N ASP A 212 52.40 73.87 -38.01
CA ASP A 212 50.96 73.76 -38.17
C ASP A 212 50.61 72.50 -38.99
N SER A 213 51.32 72.22 -40.07
CA SER A 213 51.14 70.99 -40.82
C SER A 213 51.44 69.73 -40.01
N HIS A 214 52.51 69.75 -39.18
CA HIS A 214 52.79 68.59 -38.28
C HIS A 214 51.69 68.39 -37.25
N GLU A 215 51.22 69.45 -36.57
CA GLU A 215 50.15 69.38 -35.58
C GLU A 215 48.80 68.85 -36.20
N GLU A 216 48.52 69.35 -37.43
CA GLU A 216 47.32 68.88 -38.15
C GLU A 216 47.41 67.38 -38.54
N MET A 217 48.57 66.90 -39.06
CA MET A 217 48.77 65.47 -39.31
C MET A 217 48.73 64.64 -38.04
N SER A 218 49.23 65.11 -36.90
CA SER A 218 49.18 64.48 -35.58
C SER A 218 47.74 64.33 -35.12
N ARG A 219 46.92 65.39 -35.28
CA ARG A 219 45.51 65.38 -34.97
C ARG A 219 44.77 64.34 -35.82
N LEU A 220 44.94 64.29 -37.13
CA LEU A 220 44.34 63.35 -38.06
C LEU A 220 44.75 61.90 -37.78
N TYR A 221 46.04 61.68 -37.43
CA TYR A 221 46.51 60.35 -37.01
C TYR A 221 45.88 59.89 -35.73
N SER A 222 45.78 60.78 -34.71
CA SER A 222 45.11 60.47 -33.42
C SER A 222 43.63 60.15 -33.61
N GLU A 223 42.93 60.90 -34.47
CA GLU A 223 41.54 60.66 -34.81
C GLU A 223 41.34 59.30 -35.48
N ALA A 224 42.21 58.92 -36.43
CA ALA A 224 42.20 57.63 -37.09
C ALA A 224 42.49 56.48 -36.10
N GLN A 225 43.35 56.68 -35.10
CA GLN A 225 43.59 55.70 -34.01
C GLN A 225 42.36 55.51 -33.16
N ASN A 226 41.64 56.57 -32.77
CA ASN A 226 40.39 56.50 -32.02
C ASN A 226 39.33 55.78 -32.86
N GLN A 227 39.23 55.98 -34.16
CA GLN A 227 38.28 55.24 -35.02
C GLN A 227 38.63 53.76 -35.10
N ILE A 228 39.89 53.35 -35.11
CA ILE A 228 40.32 51.96 -35.04
C ILE A 228 39.86 51.34 -33.75
N THR A 229 40.07 52.00 -32.58
CA THR A 229 39.66 51.50 -31.26
C THR A 229 38.17 51.34 -31.21
N ALA A 230 37.38 52.35 -31.58
CA ALA A 230 35.93 52.31 -31.61
C ALA A 230 35.37 51.16 -32.48
N GLN A 231 35.99 51.03 -33.71
CA GLN A 231 35.54 49.96 -34.63
C GLN A 231 35.93 48.55 -34.14
N ALA A 232 37.09 48.41 -33.45
CA ALA A 232 37.50 47.15 -32.84
C ALA A 232 36.51 46.71 -31.71
N GLU A 233 36.04 47.67 -30.89
CA GLU A 233 35.00 47.43 -29.88
C GLU A 233 33.67 46.98 -30.52
N ILE A 234 33.28 47.54 -31.67
CA ILE A 234 32.11 47.10 -32.41
C ILE A 234 32.25 45.63 -32.86
N VAL A 235 33.41 45.25 -33.39
CA VAL A 235 33.68 43.86 -33.79
C VAL A 235 33.52 42.92 -32.61
N GLU A 236 34.08 43.23 -31.46
CA GLU A 236 33.99 42.42 -30.27
C GLU A 236 32.54 42.39 -29.72
N SER A 237 31.81 43.50 -29.78
CA SER A 237 30.39 43.53 -29.40
C SER A 237 29.55 42.58 -30.25
N VAL A 238 29.70 42.58 -31.57
CA VAL A 238 28.94 41.67 -32.46
C VAL A 238 29.35 40.22 -32.24
N ARG A 239 30.63 39.92 -31.96
CA ARG A 239 31.08 38.57 -31.57
C ARG A 239 30.45 38.12 -30.27
N ALA A 240 30.41 39.00 -29.27
CA ALA A 240 29.75 38.71 -27.99
C ALA A 240 28.23 38.45 -28.16
N GLN A 241 27.57 39.24 -29.03
CA GLN A 241 26.18 39.02 -29.38
C GLN A 241 25.94 37.64 -30.02
N LYS A 242 26.80 37.24 -30.98
CA LYS A 242 26.73 35.90 -31.59
C LYS A 242 26.90 34.81 -30.56
N ALA A 243 27.89 34.92 -29.66
CA ALA A 243 28.12 33.94 -28.59
C ALA A 243 26.93 33.90 -27.63
N GLY A 244 26.37 35.03 -27.23
CA GLY A 244 25.19 35.14 -26.39
C GLY A 244 23.96 34.50 -27.04
N PHE A 245 23.76 34.69 -28.35
CA PHE A 245 22.69 34.03 -29.10
C PHE A 245 22.80 32.51 -29.07
N VAL A 246 23.98 31.93 -29.31
CA VAL A 246 24.22 30.50 -29.26
C VAL A 246 23.94 29.96 -27.84
N GLN A 247 24.43 30.66 -26.82
CA GLN A 247 24.20 30.27 -25.43
C GLN A 247 22.71 30.30 -25.06
N LYS A 248 22.01 31.34 -25.48
CA LYS A 248 20.56 31.46 -25.27
C LYS A 248 19.81 30.32 -25.97
N TRP A 249 20.15 30.05 -27.23
CA TRP A 249 19.54 28.96 -28.01
C TRP A 249 19.64 27.61 -27.29
N ARG A 250 20.83 27.28 -26.77
CA ARG A 250 21.07 26.05 -25.99
C ARG A 250 20.34 26.07 -24.67
N SER A 251 20.32 27.19 -23.97
CA SER A 251 19.62 27.35 -22.70
C SER A 251 18.12 27.18 -22.88
N ASP A 252 17.52 27.75 -23.91
CA ASP A 252 16.10 27.62 -24.21
C ASP A 252 15.73 26.14 -24.51
N ALA A 253 16.56 25.43 -25.28
CA ALA A 253 16.40 24.02 -25.56
C ALA A 253 16.54 23.19 -24.25
N GLY A 254 17.51 23.53 -23.41
CA GLY A 254 17.72 22.87 -22.11
C GLY A 254 16.57 23.07 -21.14
N ALA A 255 16.01 24.29 -21.06
CA ALA A 255 14.83 24.56 -20.21
C ALA A 255 13.61 23.77 -20.67
N GLN A 256 13.36 23.71 -21.98
CA GLN A 256 12.28 22.89 -22.54
C GLN A 256 12.52 21.40 -22.30
N LEU A 257 13.78 20.93 -22.39
CA LEU A 257 14.15 19.54 -22.12
C LEU A 257 13.79 19.13 -20.70
N VAL A 258 14.09 19.98 -19.69
CA VAL A 258 13.75 19.68 -18.29
C VAL A 258 12.24 19.50 -18.14
N THR A 259 11.46 20.47 -18.61
CA THR A 259 9.98 20.42 -18.50
C THR A 259 9.41 19.21 -19.22
N THR A 260 9.87 18.94 -20.45
CA THR A 260 9.38 17.79 -21.23
C THR A 260 9.79 16.46 -20.61
N ARG A 261 10.97 16.40 -19.98
CA ARG A 261 11.43 15.20 -19.26
C ARG A 261 10.58 14.93 -18.02
N ASP A 262 10.16 15.97 -17.30
CA ASP A 262 9.24 15.85 -16.17
C ASP A 262 7.87 15.36 -16.64
N ASP A 263 7.34 15.88 -17.73
CA ASP A 263 6.09 15.41 -18.35
C ASP A 263 6.19 13.95 -18.80
N TYR A 264 7.29 13.56 -19.43
CA TYR A 264 7.57 12.17 -19.82
C TYR A 264 7.57 11.23 -18.61
N ASN A 265 8.24 11.62 -17.52
CA ASN A 265 8.28 10.81 -16.29
C ASN A 265 6.90 10.68 -15.66
N ALA A 266 6.14 11.77 -15.58
CA ALA A 266 4.77 11.77 -15.07
C ALA A 266 3.83 10.89 -15.94
N THR A 267 3.95 11.00 -17.26
CA THR A 267 3.17 10.16 -18.20
C THR A 267 3.53 8.69 -18.05
N ARG A 268 4.82 8.36 -17.87
CA ARG A 268 5.31 6.99 -17.64
C ARG A 268 4.75 6.39 -16.36
N GLU A 269 4.74 7.15 -15.26
CA GLU A 269 4.15 6.69 -13.99
C GLU A 269 2.65 6.48 -14.11
N ASN A 270 1.94 7.38 -14.78
CA ASN A 270 0.50 7.25 -15.01
C ASN A 270 0.18 6.02 -15.89
N LEU A 271 1.01 5.75 -16.90
CA LEU A 271 0.89 4.55 -17.72
C LEU A 271 1.06 3.28 -16.89
N GLN A 272 2.06 3.22 -16.00
CA GLN A 272 2.25 2.07 -15.11
C GLN A 272 1.06 1.86 -14.17
N LYS A 273 0.48 2.95 -13.64
CA LYS A 273 -0.75 2.88 -12.83
C LYS A 273 -1.93 2.35 -13.65
N ALA A 274 -2.13 2.86 -14.86
CA ALA A 274 -3.21 2.42 -15.74
C ALA A 274 -3.04 0.96 -16.17
N GLN A 275 -1.82 0.50 -16.48
CA GLN A 275 -1.51 -0.90 -16.76
C GLN A 275 -1.84 -1.80 -15.57
N LYS A 276 -1.48 -1.38 -14.36
CA LYS A 276 -1.80 -2.14 -13.14
C LYS A 276 -3.31 -2.24 -12.92
N LEU A 277 -4.06 -1.16 -13.17
CA LEU A 277 -5.51 -1.18 -13.11
C LEU A 277 -6.13 -2.10 -14.18
N LEU A 278 -5.52 -2.15 -15.36
CA LEU A 278 -5.93 -3.07 -16.42
C LEU A 278 -5.70 -4.53 -16.01
N ASP A 279 -4.56 -4.86 -15.42
CA ASP A 279 -4.28 -6.20 -14.89
C ASP A 279 -5.29 -6.59 -13.80
N MET A 280 -5.67 -5.63 -12.95
CA MET A 280 -6.66 -5.82 -11.88
C MET A 280 -8.11 -5.90 -12.38
N SER A 281 -8.37 -5.73 -13.67
CA SER A 281 -9.70 -5.97 -14.24
C SER A 281 -10.07 -7.46 -14.23
N VAL A 282 -9.09 -8.35 -14.07
CA VAL A 282 -9.30 -9.77 -13.81
C VAL A 282 -9.12 -10.02 -12.32
N LEU A 283 -10.21 -10.36 -11.64
CA LEU A 283 -10.19 -10.71 -10.22
C LEU A 283 -9.67 -12.14 -10.07
N THR A 284 -8.57 -12.31 -9.32
CA THR A 284 -7.92 -13.61 -9.12
C THR A 284 -7.93 -14.02 -7.64
N SER A 285 -7.84 -15.31 -7.38
CA SER A 285 -7.67 -15.83 -6.02
C SER A 285 -6.26 -15.58 -5.50
N PRO A 286 -6.09 -14.96 -4.30
CA PRO A 286 -4.77 -14.73 -3.71
C PRO A 286 -4.12 -15.99 -3.11
N ALA A 287 -4.91 -17.03 -2.82
CA ALA A 287 -4.47 -18.30 -2.23
C ALA A 287 -5.29 -19.47 -2.77
N GLU A 288 -4.85 -20.69 -2.46
CA GLU A 288 -5.70 -21.88 -2.68
C GLU A 288 -6.85 -21.87 -1.68
N ALA A 289 -8.09 -21.87 -2.18
CA ALA A 289 -9.28 -21.67 -1.37
C ALA A 289 -10.52 -22.33 -1.97
N ILE A 290 -11.59 -22.41 -1.16
CA ILE A 290 -12.93 -22.81 -1.63
C ILE A 290 -13.81 -21.56 -1.64
N VAL A 291 -14.59 -21.38 -2.69
CA VAL A 291 -15.54 -20.28 -2.83
C VAL A 291 -16.73 -20.52 -1.89
N VAL A 292 -16.81 -19.74 -0.81
CA VAL A 292 -17.89 -19.85 0.20
C VAL A 292 -19.12 -19.07 -0.24
N LYS A 293 -18.92 -17.89 -0.79
CA LYS A 293 -19.99 -16.99 -1.21
C LYS A 293 -19.61 -16.24 -2.45
N VAL A 294 -20.56 -16.14 -3.38
CA VAL A 294 -20.52 -15.22 -4.53
C VAL A 294 -21.54 -14.13 -4.28
N GLY A 295 -21.14 -12.87 -4.39
CA GLY A 295 -22.04 -11.72 -4.23
C GLY A 295 -23.18 -11.76 -5.24
N LYS A 296 -24.18 -10.89 -5.06
CA LYS A 296 -25.30 -10.77 -6.01
C LYS A 296 -24.85 -10.05 -7.29
N ILE A 297 -24.03 -10.74 -8.09
CA ILE A 297 -23.48 -10.24 -9.35
C ILE A 297 -23.96 -11.12 -10.51
N SER A 298 -24.28 -10.48 -11.61
CA SER A 298 -24.57 -11.12 -12.89
C SER A 298 -23.81 -10.42 -14.00
N THR A 299 -23.63 -11.06 -15.12
CA THR A 299 -23.07 -10.42 -16.32
C THR A 299 -23.82 -9.14 -16.64
N GLY A 300 -23.12 -8.03 -16.83
CA GLY A 300 -23.68 -6.70 -17.05
C GLY A 300 -23.99 -5.90 -15.77
N SER A 301 -23.87 -6.47 -14.57
CA SER A 301 -24.02 -5.72 -13.31
C SER A 301 -22.77 -4.88 -13.00
N VAL A 302 -22.97 -3.78 -12.29
CA VAL A 302 -21.87 -2.93 -11.84
C VAL A 302 -21.36 -3.46 -10.50
N ALA A 303 -20.13 -3.92 -10.47
CA ALA A 303 -19.41 -4.23 -9.25
C ALA A 303 -18.94 -2.92 -8.59
N GLN A 304 -19.31 -2.71 -7.33
CA GLN A 304 -18.89 -1.55 -6.55
C GLN A 304 -17.69 -1.90 -5.67
N THR A 305 -16.89 -0.90 -5.34
CA THR A 305 -15.82 -1.03 -4.34
C THR A 305 -16.43 -1.16 -2.95
N THR A 306 -15.90 -2.07 -2.14
CA THR A 306 -16.26 -2.15 -0.72
C THR A 306 -15.68 -0.95 0.04
N ASN A 307 -16.49 -0.36 0.93
CA ASN A 307 -15.94 0.54 1.93
C ASN A 307 -15.08 -0.27 2.90
N PHE A 308 -13.82 0.10 3.08
CA PHE A 308 -12.85 -0.55 3.96
C PHE A 308 -13.27 -0.62 5.45
N SER A 309 -14.34 0.07 5.83
CA SER A 309 -14.81 0.16 7.21
C SER A 309 -15.51 -1.11 7.72
N ASP A 310 -15.99 -1.98 6.84
CA ASP A 310 -16.62 -3.25 7.22
C ASP A 310 -16.43 -4.30 6.12
N PRO A 311 -15.33 -5.09 6.16
CA PRO A 311 -15.06 -6.14 5.17
C PRO A 311 -16.10 -7.27 5.20
N SER A 312 -16.81 -7.44 6.30
CA SER A 312 -17.84 -8.48 6.46
C SER A 312 -19.16 -8.12 5.83
N SER A 313 -19.38 -6.83 5.52
CA SER A 313 -20.62 -6.34 4.97
C SER A 313 -20.63 -6.34 3.44
N ALA A 314 -21.69 -6.87 2.91
CA ALA A 314 -22.42 -6.64 1.64
C ALA A 314 -21.66 -6.31 0.32
N GLY A 315 -20.36 -6.02 0.31
CA GLY A 315 -19.64 -5.51 -0.86
C GLY A 315 -18.59 -6.46 -1.47
N ALA A 316 -18.13 -7.48 -0.75
CA ALA A 316 -17.19 -8.45 -1.30
C ALA A 316 -17.86 -9.26 -2.42
N LEU A 317 -17.23 -9.31 -3.60
CA LEU A 317 -17.74 -10.10 -4.72
C LEU A 317 -17.57 -11.59 -4.47
N PHE A 318 -16.45 -11.97 -3.86
CA PHE A 318 -16.19 -13.36 -3.49
C PHE A 318 -15.70 -13.42 -2.04
N THR A 319 -16.22 -14.42 -1.31
CA THR A 319 -15.70 -14.81 -0.01
C THR A 319 -15.08 -16.19 -0.19
N LEU A 320 -13.79 -16.30 0.13
CA LEU A 320 -13.00 -17.50 -0.06
C LEU A 320 -12.55 -18.02 1.31
N ALA A 321 -12.59 -19.35 1.51
CA ALA A 321 -12.02 -20.02 2.67
C ALA A 321 -10.73 -20.74 2.22
N PRO A 322 -9.56 -20.37 2.79
CA PRO A 322 -8.30 -21.04 2.43
C PRO A 322 -8.34 -22.52 2.82
N VAL A 323 -7.83 -23.40 1.94
CA VAL A 323 -7.86 -24.86 2.15
C VAL A 323 -6.80 -25.30 3.15
N ASP A 324 -5.63 -24.66 3.12
CA ASP A 324 -4.48 -25.04 3.96
C ASP A 324 -4.40 -24.26 5.29
N ALA A 325 -5.40 -23.45 5.60
CA ALA A 325 -5.42 -22.71 6.86
C ALA A 325 -5.61 -23.67 8.04
N ALA A 326 -4.80 -23.52 9.07
CA ALA A 326 -5.06 -24.17 10.35
C ALA A 326 -6.48 -23.81 10.81
N LEU A 327 -7.21 -24.80 11.30
CA LEU A 327 -8.58 -24.60 11.76
C LEU A 327 -8.61 -24.40 13.28
N GLU A 328 -9.46 -23.49 13.70
CA GLU A 328 -9.80 -23.29 15.12
C GLU A 328 -11.32 -23.31 15.29
N ALA A 329 -11.77 -23.67 16.49
CA ALA A 329 -13.18 -23.66 16.82
C ALA A 329 -13.49 -22.40 17.65
N GLN A 330 -14.41 -21.57 17.19
CA GLN A 330 -14.91 -20.45 17.96
C GLN A 330 -16.17 -20.88 18.70
N VAL A 331 -16.06 -21.04 20.02
CA VAL A 331 -17.11 -21.55 20.89
C VAL A 331 -17.70 -20.39 21.70
N ARG A 332 -19.03 -20.33 21.79
CA ARG A 332 -19.77 -19.34 22.58
C ARG A 332 -20.04 -19.93 23.95
N VAL A 333 -19.52 -19.30 24.98
CA VAL A 333 -19.69 -19.74 26.38
C VAL A 333 -20.58 -18.76 27.13
N PRO A 334 -21.57 -19.22 27.91
CA PRO A 334 -22.40 -18.34 28.72
C PRO A 334 -21.57 -17.52 29.73
N ALA A 335 -21.99 -16.27 29.99
CA ALA A 335 -21.26 -15.35 30.87
C ALA A 335 -21.05 -15.89 32.29
N GLN A 336 -21.97 -16.71 32.79
CA GLN A 336 -21.88 -17.32 34.13
C GLN A 336 -20.74 -18.35 34.25
N ASP A 337 -20.30 -18.94 33.18
CA ASP A 337 -19.34 -20.04 33.17
C ASP A 337 -17.92 -19.61 32.70
N VAL A 338 -17.77 -18.42 32.08
CA VAL A 338 -16.49 -17.95 31.53
C VAL A 338 -15.40 -17.78 32.59
N GLY A 339 -15.78 -17.42 33.85
CA GLY A 339 -14.84 -17.20 34.94
C GLY A 339 -14.07 -18.45 35.37
N PHE A 340 -14.49 -19.64 34.93
CA PHE A 340 -13.83 -20.90 35.23
C PHE A 340 -12.84 -21.35 34.13
N ILE A 341 -12.89 -20.75 32.94
CA ILE A 341 -12.06 -21.12 31.80
C ILE A 341 -10.74 -20.36 31.84
N ARG A 342 -9.66 -21.05 31.54
CA ARG A 342 -8.32 -20.47 31.41
C ARG A 342 -7.71 -20.79 30.04
N VAL A 343 -6.86 -19.92 29.56
CA VAL A 343 -6.05 -20.19 28.39
C VAL A 343 -5.15 -21.41 28.67
N GLY A 344 -5.16 -22.36 27.76
CA GLY A 344 -4.45 -23.64 27.88
C GLY A 344 -5.35 -24.81 28.36
N ASP A 345 -6.59 -24.58 28.80
CA ASP A 345 -7.51 -25.65 29.20
C ASP A 345 -7.79 -26.58 28.00
N ARG A 346 -7.91 -27.89 28.32
CA ARG A 346 -8.25 -28.89 27.30
C ARG A 346 -9.72 -28.81 26.93
N VAL A 347 -9.99 -28.98 25.65
CA VAL A 347 -11.36 -28.94 25.11
C VAL A 347 -11.61 -30.19 24.28
N ASN A 348 -12.72 -30.86 24.57
CA ASN A 348 -13.23 -31.92 23.75
C ASN A 348 -14.27 -31.35 22.79
N LEU A 349 -13.95 -31.38 21.48
CA LEU A 349 -14.82 -30.85 20.44
C LEU A 349 -15.67 -32.00 19.85
N LYS A 350 -16.99 -31.88 19.97
CA LYS A 350 -17.99 -32.75 19.34
C LYS A 350 -18.42 -32.10 18.04
N VAL A 351 -18.21 -32.77 16.91
CA VAL A 351 -18.69 -32.30 15.61
C VAL A 351 -20.16 -32.70 15.47
N ASP A 352 -21.05 -31.72 15.37
CA ASP A 352 -22.52 -31.99 15.39
C ASP A 352 -22.99 -32.87 14.23
N ALA A 353 -22.21 -32.90 13.11
CA ALA A 353 -22.50 -33.78 11.97
C ALA A 353 -22.36 -35.26 12.28
N TYR A 354 -21.66 -35.64 13.37
CA TYR A 354 -21.41 -37.04 13.74
C TYR A 354 -21.67 -37.29 15.21
N SER A 355 -22.32 -38.44 15.52
CA SER A 355 -22.53 -38.84 16.91
C SER A 355 -21.19 -39.17 17.59
N PHE A 356 -20.82 -38.37 18.60
CA PHE A 356 -19.54 -38.50 19.33
C PHE A 356 -19.37 -39.89 19.99
N VAL A 357 -20.45 -40.55 20.35
CA VAL A 357 -20.42 -41.88 20.95
C VAL A 357 -19.92 -42.94 19.97
N ARG A 358 -20.23 -42.79 18.68
CA ARG A 358 -19.85 -43.75 17.65
C ARG A 358 -18.53 -43.34 16.94
N HIS A 359 -18.38 -42.05 16.70
CA HIS A 359 -17.34 -41.56 15.83
C HIS A 359 -16.14 -40.91 16.57
N GLY A 360 -16.29 -40.64 17.88
CA GLY A 360 -15.19 -40.05 18.68
C GLY A 360 -15.26 -38.52 18.73
N LEU A 361 -14.16 -37.94 19.16
CA LEU A 361 -14.04 -36.51 19.46
C LEU A 361 -12.80 -35.92 18.78
N ALA A 362 -12.84 -34.63 18.48
CA ALA A 362 -11.64 -33.86 18.24
C ALA A 362 -11.14 -33.23 19.55
N HIS A 363 -9.86 -33.06 19.70
CA HIS A 363 -9.23 -32.48 20.88
C HIS A 363 -8.60 -31.13 20.52
N GLY A 364 -8.70 -30.19 21.44
CA GLY A 364 -8.11 -28.88 21.30
C GLY A 364 -7.71 -28.28 22.65
N THR A 365 -7.15 -27.08 22.58
CA THR A 365 -6.78 -26.28 23.75
C THR A 365 -7.32 -24.86 23.58
N VAL A 366 -7.75 -24.24 24.69
CA VAL A 366 -8.17 -22.84 24.69
C VAL A 366 -6.99 -21.95 24.35
N LYS A 367 -7.08 -21.24 23.21
CA LYS A 367 -6.06 -20.30 22.71
C LYS A 367 -6.27 -18.91 23.28
N SER A 368 -7.50 -18.43 23.26
CA SER A 368 -7.86 -17.11 23.79
C SER A 368 -9.33 -17.05 24.19
N ILE A 369 -9.65 -16.10 25.06
CA ILE A 369 -11.01 -15.79 25.52
C ILE A 369 -11.22 -14.31 25.19
N SER A 370 -12.41 -13.95 24.65
CA SER A 370 -12.72 -12.55 24.35
C SER A 370 -12.76 -11.72 25.63
N GLU A 371 -12.18 -10.53 25.61
CA GLU A 371 -12.23 -9.58 26.73
C GLU A 371 -13.59 -8.90 26.88
N ALA A 372 -14.38 -8.89 25.79
CA ALA A 372 -15.73 -8.31 25.77
C ALA A 372 -16.80 -9.39 25.66
N SER A 373 -17.96 -9.15 26.28
CA SER A 373 -19.15 -9.96 26.12
C SER A 373 -19.99 -9.52 24.94
N PHE A 374 -20.70 -10.46 24.33
CA PHE A 374 -21.57 -10.24 23.18
C PHE A 374 -23.02 -10.54 23.57
N THR A 375 -23.94 -9.68 23.08
CA THR A 375 -25.39 -9.81 23.31
C THR A 375 -26.17 -10.03 22.01
N THR A 376 -25.48 -10.05 20.90
CA THR A 376 -26.05 -10.29 19.57
C THR A 376 -25.33 -11.42 18.84
N ASP A 377 -26.06 -12.15 18.03
CA ASP A 377 -25.53 -13.20 17.14
C ASP A 377 -24.98 -12.60 15.84
N GLU A 378 -24.35 -13.40 15.00
CA GLU A 378 -23.82 -13.01 13.67
C GLU A 378 -24.88 -12.42 12.72
N ASN A 379 -26.16 -12.75 12.96
CA ASN A 379 -27.31 -12.21 12.24
C ASN A 379 -27.92 -10.96 12.91
N ASN A 380 -27.22 -10.34 13.86
CA ASN A 380 -27.68 -9.19 14.63
C ASN A 380 -28.96 -9.46 15.47
N GLN A 381 -29.25 -10.74 15.77
CA GLN A 381 -30.37 -11.15 16.63
C GLN A 381 -29.96 -11.10 18.11
N PRO A 382 -30.80 -10.61 19.02
CA PRO A 382 -30.49 -10.58 20.45
C PRO A 382 -30.42 -12.00 21.01
N VAL A 383 -29.29 -12.31 21.67
CA VAL A 383 -29.04 -13.59 22.33
C VAL A 383 -28.56 -13.37 23.77
N PRO A 384 -28.69 -14.36 24.65
CA PRO A 384 -28.12 -14.27 26.00
C PRO A 384 -26.65 -13.94 25.95
N THR A 385 -26.18 -13.12 26.91
CA THR A 385 -24.79 -12.66 26.99
C THR A 385 -23.81 -13.85 26.99
N TYR A 386 -22.88 -13.84 26.08
CA TYR A 386 -21.85 -14.86 25.91
C TYR A 386 -20.47 -14.27 25.67
N PHE A 387 -19.45 -15.08 25.91
CA PHE A 387 -18.06 -14.80 25.56
C PHE A 387 -17.62 -15.74 24.44
N LYS A 388 -16.76 -15.25 23.54
CA LYS A 388 -16.16 -16.05 22.48
C LYS A 388 -14.87 -16.68 23.01
N VAL A 389 -14.81 -18.01 22.99
CA VAL A 389 -13.62 -18.77 23.33
C VAL A 389 -13.06 -19.39 22.05
N VAL A 390 -11.82 -19.06 21.72
CA VAL A 390 -11.11 -19.62 20.56
C VAL A 390 -10.33 -20.85 21.02
N VAL A 391 -10.58 -21.96 20.36
CA VAL A 391 -9.98 -23.27 20.66
C VAL A 391 -9.13 -23.70 19.49
N ALA A 392 -7.82 -23.84 19.69
CA ALA A 392 -6.92 -24.43 18.71
C ALA A 392 -7.17 -25.94 18.63
N ILE A 393 -7.47 -26.46 17.45
CA ILE A 393 -7.68 -27.89 17.21
C ILE A 393 -6.31 -28.56 17.11
N THR A 394 -5.98 -29.45 18.06
CA THR A 394 -4.69 -30.14 18.10
C THR A 394 -4.74 -31.51 17.45
N GLU A 395 -5.85 -32.23 17.60
CA GLU A 395 -5.98 -33.58 17.08
C GLU A 395 -7.44 -33.90 16.73
N VAL A 396 -7.63 -34.53 15.57
CA VAL A 396 -8.97 -34.97 15.12
C VAL A 396 -8.96 -36.50 15.12
N LYS A 397 -9.57 -37.09 16.17
CA LYS A 397 -9.68 -38.54 16.33
C LYS A 397 -11.11 -38.99 16.04
N LEU A 398 -11.51 -39.01 14.79
CA LEU A 398 -12.80 -39.52 14.36
C LEU A 398 -12.63 -40.94 13.79
N ARG A 399 -13.55 -41.83 14.09
CA ARG A 399 -13.56 -43.25 13.64
C ARG A 399 -14.82 -43.49 12.81
N GLY A 400 -14.70 -44.32 11.78
CA GLY A 400 -15.86 -44.70 10.96
C GLY A 400 -16.44 -43.54 10.13
N VAL A 401 -15.60 -42.53 9.81
CA VAL A 401 -15.88 -41.46 8.86
C VAL A 401 -15.24 -41.82 7.53
N PRO A 402 -15.71 -41.29 6.38
CA PRO A 402 -15.06 -41.44 5.07
C PRO A 402 -13.58 -41.04 5.13
N ASP A 403 -12.72 -41.72 4.36
CA ASP A 403 -11.28 -41.47 4.37
C ASP A 403 -10.89 -40.05 3.89
N ASP A 404 -11.77 -39.41 3.12
CA ASP A 404 -11.64 -38.05 2.60
C ASP A 404 -12.24 -36.98 3.54
N PHE A 405 -12.77 -37.39 4.71
CA PHE A 405 -13.37 -36.44 5.66
C PHE A 405 -12.32 -35.48 6.21
N ARG A 406 -12.60 -34.19 6.04
CA ARG A 406 -11.87 -33.10 6.67
C ARG A 406 -12.85 -32.15 7.36
N LEU A 407 -12.43 -31.54 8.45
CA LEU A 407 -13.16 -30.44 9.03
C LEU A 407 -13.23 -29.29 8.02
N ILE A 408 -14.42 -28.81 7.77
CA ILE A 408 -14.66 -27.71 6.82
C ILE A 408 -15.06 -26.47 7.62
N PRO A 409 -14.53 -25.28 7.27
CA PRO A 409 -14.99 -24.02 7.84
C PRO A 409 -16.52 -23.89 7.77
N GLY A 410 -17.14 -23.43 8.86
CA GLY A 410 -18.59 -23.33 8.99
C GLY A 410 -19.28 -24.55 9.61
N MET A 411 -18.58 -25.67 9.83
CA MET A 411 -19.16 -26.81 10.58
C MET A 411 -19.47 -26.41 12.03
N THR A 412 -20.64 -26.79 12.50
CA THR A 412 -21.06 -26.61 13.90
C THR A 412 -20.41 -27.63 14.80
N VAL A 413 -19.92 -27.14 15.94
CA VAL A 413 -19.26 -27.97 16.96
C VAL A 413 -19.76 -27.56 18.35
N SER A 414 -19.78 -28.54 19.22
CA SER A 414 -20.00 -28.34 20.66
C SER A 414 -18.69 -28.58 21.39
N GLY A 415 -18.19 -27.58 22.11
CA GLY A 415 -16.95 -27.67 22.89
C GLY A 415 -17.21 -27.90 24.36
N ASP A 416 -16.67 -28.99 24.90
CA ASP A 416 -16.67 -29.29 26.33
C ASP A 416 -15.30 -28.86 26.89
N VAL A 417 -15.23 -27.69 27.51
CA VAL A 417 -13.99 -27.17 28.13
C VAL A 417 -13.84 -27.80 29.52
N LEU A 418 -12.73 -28.51 29.76
CA LEU A 418 -12.42 -29.13 31.04
C LEU A 418 -11.81 -28.08 31.98
N VAL A 419 -12.62 -27.56 32.89
CA VAL A 419 -12.22 -26.48 33.82
C VAL A 419 -11.77 -26.96 35.19
N GLY A 420 -11.63 -28.26 35.38
CA GLY A 420 -11.15 -28.87 36.62
C GLY A 420 -11.90 -30.12 37.00
N SER A 421 -11.64 -30.63 38.19
CA SER A 421 -12.34 -31.80 38.76
C SER A 421 -12.89 -31.48 40.14
N ARG A 422 -14.06 -31.99 40.47
CA ARG A 422 -14.71 -31.88 41.78
C ARG A 422 -15.06 -33.25 42.32
N THR A 423 -15.03 -33.41 43.66
CA THR A 423 -15.48 -34.65 44.30
C THR A 423 -17.02 -34.69 44.30
N ILE A 424 -17.58 -35.91 44.24
CA ILE A 424 -19.05 -36.12 44.34
C ILE A 424 -19.59 -35.47 45.60
N LEU A 425 -18.85 -35.56 46.72
CA LEU A 425 -19.26 -34.97 48.00
C LEU A 425 -19.37 -33.43 47.89
N SER A 426 -18.38 -32.76 47.22
CA SER A 426 -18.43 -31.30 47.05
C SER A 426 -19.60 -30.88 46.15
N TYR A 427 -19.96 -31.69 45.14
CA TYR A 427 -21.08 -31.42 44.25
C TYR A 427 -22.43 -31.49 45.02
N LEU A 428 -22.61 -32.50 45.90
CA LEU A 428 -23.82 -32.64 46.73
C LEU A 428 -23.94 -31.55 47.79
N THR A 429 -22.83 -31.18 48.46
CA THR A 429 -22.84 -30.13 49.49
C THR A 429 -23.07 -28.73 48.89
N GLU A 430 -22.50 -28.41 47.72
CA GLU A 430 -22.71 -27.14 47.04
C GLU A 430 -24.18 -27.00 46.57
N GLY A 431 -24.77 -28.08 46.04
CA GLY A 431 -26.21 -28.13 45.70
C GLY A 431 -27.10 -27.85 46.91
N ALA A 432 -26.82 -28.52 48.04
CA ALA A 432 -27.59 -28.33 49.28
C ALA A 432 -27.40 -26.90 49.86
N MET A 433 -26.19 -26.36 49.84
CA MET A 433 -25.90 -24.99 50.31
C MET A 433 -26.56 -23.93 49.43
N ARG A 434 -26.55 -24.13 48.11
CA ARG A 434 -27.19 -23.20 47.16
C ARG A 434 -28.69 -23.13 47.40
N THR A 435 -29.35 -24.28 47.46
CA THR A 435 -30.79 -24.36 47.74
C THR A 435 -31.14 -23.78 49.12
N GLY A 436 -30.31 -24.03 50.16
CA GLY A 436 -30.49 -23.45 51.47
C GLY A 436 -30.29 -21.93 51.52
N SER A 437 -29.30 -21.41 50.79
CA SER A 437 -29.04 -19.96 50.75
C SER A 437 -30.09 -19.20 49.95
N GLU A 438 -30.62 -19.82 48.89
CA GLU A 438 -31.70 -19.23 48.07
C GLU A 438 -33.04 -19.28 48.82
N ALA A 439 -33.31 -20.34 49.59
CA ALA A 439 -34.53 -20.47 50.41
C ALA A 439 -34.57 -19.53 51.64
N MET A 440 -33.43 -19.02 52.10
CA MET A 440 -33.32 -18.06 53.22
C MET A 440 -33.24 -16.58 52.78
N ARG A 441 -33.36 -16.30 51.47
CA ARG A 441 -33.47 -14.93 50.95
C ARG A 441 -34.90 -14.70 50.50
N GLU A 442 -35.62 -13.85 51.23
CA GLU A 442 -36.86 -13.24 50.72
C GLU A 442 -36.47 -12.34 49.53
N ALA A 443 -37.18 -12.52 48.43
CA ALA A 443 -37.08 -11.59 47.29
C ALA A 443 -37.78 -10.29 47.69
N GLU A 444 -37.04 -9.16 47.74
CA GLU A 444 -37.64 -7.84 47.72
C GLU A 444 -38.19 -7.53 46.32
#